data_edbff234dd821fcfa4d42e5b804e79e8
#
_entry.id   edbff234dd821fcfa4d42e5b804e79e8
#
_cell.length_a   1.000
_cell.length_b   1.000
_cell.length_c   1.000
_cell.angle_alpha   90.00
_cell.angle_beta   90.00
_cell.angle_gamma   90.00
#
_symmetry.space_group_name_H-M   'P 1'
#
loop_
_entity.id
_entity.type
_entity.pdbx_description
1 polymer ?
#
loop_
_entity_poly.entity_id
_entity_poly.type
_entity_poly.pdbx_seq_one_letter_code
_entity_poly.pdbx_strand_id
1 'polypeptide(L)'
;MNYKAIEIFTSEEARCQGKPAADAVIQYIRDLKIAARCIVTRGIAGCYENGEVTTQKLEILSFNLPVRIYIVLPAAETERALADLNGMINDCIIVLHDLQVVGHRARKAFFPRQMKVRDAMTPEPKSVSPSSSLREAARLLLSSIFTGMPVIDEKGRPVGVITQGDLINRGGLPLRLGLLAESDSVRLESALAGLASRNAGDVMTTPVVAISEDRQLSEAVDVMLAKGVKRLPVTNKAGRLCGMISRLDIFRTVMREAPDWKSFQAQKVEVEHLKNVGDILRRDTHTVSPDTSIDEVIRVIDQNDIQRVAVVDDAGKLLGVISDRDLLVFFKQEQEGIWGLLAKVKKPFIQDAACQGDLHQCLINTTAAAVMTTNPITIREASLIEDAIRLMAEKAIKRLPVVDAGGRFKGMVSRDSLLRTGFLGAA
;
A
#
# COMPACT_ATOMS: atom_id res chain seq x y z
N MET A 1 31.66 -14.78 4.16
CA MET A 1 30.86 -13.96 3.21
C MET A 1 31.78 -13.42 2.15
N ASN A 2 31.48 -13.60 0.87
CA ASN A 2 32.29 -13.06 -0.22
C ASN A 2 31.82 -11.65 -0.56
N TYR A 3 32.63 -10.68 -0.13
CA TYR A 3 32.44 -9.26 -0.42
C TYR A 3 33.66 -8.70 -1.09
N LYS A 4 33.46 -7.66 -1.90
CA LYS A 4 34.53 -6.85 -2.47
C LYS A 4 34.29 -5.39 -2.14
N ALA A 5 35.33 -4.59 -2.17
CA ALA A 5 35.18 -3.14 -2.13
C ALA A 5 35.61 -2.54 -3.46
N ILE A 6 34.78 -1.64 -3.97
CA ILE A 6 35.11 -0.73 -5.07
C ILE A 6 35.43 0.60 -4.41
N GLU A 7 36.63 1.11 -4.69
CA GLU A 7 37.11 2.39 -4.22
C GLU A 7 37.33 3.30 -5.43
N ILE A 8 36.72 4.49 -5.40
CA ILE A 8 36.78 5.45 -6.50
C ILE A 8 37.40 6.72 -5.96
N PHE A 9 38.47 7.15 -6.58
CA PHE A 9 39.11 8.43 -6.35
C PHE A 9 38.70 9.36 -7.49
N THR A 10 38.13 10.51 -7.16
CA THR A 10 37.63 11.51 -8.11
C THR A 10 37.68 12.90 -7.47
N SER A 11 37.06 13.88 -8.07
CA SER A 11 37.04 15.26 -7.59
C SER A 11 35.62 15.78 -7.33
N GLU A 12 35.51 16.91 -6.63
CA GLU A 12 34.21 17.58 -6.42
C GLU A 12 33.60 18.12 -7.73
N GLU A 13 34.42 18.42 -8.71
CA GLU A 13 33.98 18.92 -10.02
C GLU A 13 33.50 17.79 -10.94
N ALA A 14 33.85 16.55 -10.64
CA ALA A 14 33.42 15.42 -11.48
C ALA A 14 31.89 15.33 -11.54
N ARG A 15 31.40 15.16 -12.77
CA ARG A 15 29.95 15.13 -13.05
C ARG A 15 29.56 13.85 -13.77
N CYS A 16 28.35 13.36 -13.43
CA CYS A 16 27.64 12.33 -14.15
C CYS A 16 26.28 12.90 -14.56
N GLN A 17 26.04 13.06 -15.86
CA GLN A 17 24.79 13.62 -16.40
C GLN A 17 24.37 14.95 -15.73
N GLY A 18 25.33 15.84 -15.49
CA GLY A 18 25.10 17.17 -14.89
C GLY A 18 24.98 17.20 -13.36
N LYS A 19 24.96 16.04 -12.68
CA LYS A 19 24.97 15.92 -11.20
C LYS A 19 26.40 15.67 -10.70
N PRO A 20 26.70 16.02 -9.42
CA PRO A 20 27.95 15.57 -8.81
C PRO A 20 28.11 14.05 -8.91
N ALA A 21 29.31 13.59 -9.29
CA ALA A 21 29.57 12.15 -9.47
C ALA A 21 29.29 11.34 -8.19
N ALA A 22 29.66 11.88 -7.02
CA ALA A 22 29.39 11.25 -5.73
C ALA A 22 27.88 11.01 -5.49
N ASP A 23 27.05 12.01 -5.78
CA ASP A 23 25.58 11.88 -5.62
C ASP A 23 25.00 10.87 -6.59
N ALA A 24 25.48 10.85 -7.82
CA ALA A 24 25.06 9.89 -8.84
C ALA A 24 25.42 8.45 -8.42
N VAL A 25 26.61 8.22 -7.90
CA VAL A 25 27.05 6.91 -7.38
C VAL A 25 26.21 6.47 -6.17
N ILE A 26 25.98 7.35 -5.20
CA ILE A 26 25.11 7.05 -4.06
C ILE A 26 23.73 6.62 -4.53
N GLN A 27 23.16 7.38 -5.48
CA GLN A 27 21.84 7.08 -6.04
C GLN A 27 21.84 5.72 -6.75
N TYR A 28 22.84 5.45 -7.59
CA TYR A 28 23.00 4.17 -8.30
C TYR A 28 23.05 2.99 -7.33
N ILE A 29 23.93 3.04 -6.30
CA ILE A 29 24.05 1.97 -5.31
C ILE A 29 22.74 1.77 -4.53
N ARG A 30 22.02 2.83 -4.20
CA ARG A 30 20.70 2.76 -3.56
C ARG A 30 19.69 2.04 -4.45
N ASP A 31 19.70 2.34 -5.75
CA ASP A 31 18.72 1.81 -6.71
C ASP A 31 18.98 0.34 -7.07
N LEU A 32 20.20 -0.16 -6.85
CA LEU A 32 20.52 -1.59 -6.96
C LEU A 32 19.77 -2.45 -5.92
N LYS A 33 19.38 -1.87 -4.78
CA LYS A 33 18.66 -2.55 -3.67
C LYS A 33 19.36 -3.81 -3.13
N ILE A 34 20.68 -3.89 -3.27
CA ILE A 34 21.54 -4.99 -2.81
C ILE A 34 22.11 -4.70 -1.42
N ALA A 35 22.70 -5.72 -0.80
CA ALA A 35 23.36 -5.62 0.50
C ALA A 35 24.70 -4.88 0.40
N ALA A 36 24.70 -3.63 -0.07
CA ALA A 36 25.87 -2.78 -0.23
C ALA A 36 25.87 -1.60 0.74
N ARG A 37 27.08 -1.09 1.03
CA ARG A 37 27.27 0.19 1.72
C ARG A 37 28.17 1.10 0.89
N CYS A 38 27.75 2.34 0.73
CA CYS A 38 28.52 3.37 0.05
C CYS A 38 28.85 4.50 1.04
N ILE A 39 30.10 4.89 1.10
CA ILE A 39 30.61 5.98 1.94
C ILE A 39 31.36 6.93 1.04
N VAL A 40 31.03 8.22 1.13
CA VAL A 40 31.74 9.29 0.43
C VAL A 40 32.51 10.09 1.46
N THR A 41 33.79 10.25 1.21
CA THR A 41 34.70 11.08 2.02
C THR A 41 35.31 12.17 1.15
N ARG A 42 35.35 13.37 1.67
CA ARG A 42 35.98 14.53 1.05
C ARG A 42 37.36 14.70 1.66
N GLY A 43 38.38 14.78 0.83
CA GLY A 43 39.73 15.10 1.24
C GLY A 43 39.86 16.60 1.61
N ILE A 44 40.77 16.89 2.47
CA ILE A 44 41.10 18.28 2.85
C ILE A 44 42.20 18.88 1.97
N ALA A 45 42.96 18.03 1.29
CA ALA A 45 43.98 18.40 0.30
C ALA A 45 44.31 17.19 -0.58
N GLY A 46 44.85 17.42 -1.75
CA GLY A 46 45.32 16.38 -2.65
C GLY A 46 46.04 16.98 -3.87
N CYS A 47 46.56 16.10 -4.73
CA CYS A 47 47.11 16.46 -6.02
C CYS A 47 46.55 15.51 -7.08
N TYR A 48 46.42 16.00 -8.29
CA TYR A 48 45.93 15.27 -9.46
C TYR A 48 47.08 15.02 -10.45
N GLU A 49 46.85 14.16 -11.43
CA GLU A 49 47.83 13.76 -12.44
C GLU A 49 48.29 14.93 -13.31
N ASN A 50 47.47 15.96 -13.46
CA ASN A 50 47.80 17.21 -14.19
C ASN A 50 48.72 18.14 -13.37
N GLY A 51 49.11 17.76 -12.15
CA GLY A 51 49.94 18.56 -11.24
C GLY A 51 49.16 19.59 -10.40
N GLU A 52 47.85 19.63 -10.52
CA GLU A 52 47.02 20.50 -9.68
C GLU A 52 47.07 20.05 -8.24
N VAL A 53 47.31 21.00 -7.33
CA VAL A 53 47.28 20.78 -5.87
C VAL A 53 46.09 21.54 -5.27
N THR A 54 45.21 20.84 -4.57
CA THR A 54 44.01 21.40 -3.97
C THR A 54 44.09 21.33 -2.44
N THR A 55 43.60 22.35 -1.72
CA THR A 55 43.61 22.40 -0.27
C THR A 55 42.50 23.29 0.27
N GLN A 56 42.03 22.96 1.47
CA GLN A 56 41.09 23.80 2.25
C GLN A 56 41.74 24.93 3.01
N LYS A 57 43.08 25.14 2.94
CA LYS A 57 43.73 26.24 3.62
C LYS A 57 43.24 27.58 3.06
N LEU A 58 42.90 28.50 3.95
CA LEU A 58 42.22 29.80 3.69
C LEU A 58 42.92 30.71 2.68
N GLU A 59 44.22 30.47 2.38
CA GLU A 59 45.00 31.28 1.46
C GLU A 59 44.76 30.93 -0.02
N ILE A 60 44.17 29.75 -0.33
CA ILE A 60 43.86 29.31 -1.67
C ILE A 60 42.45 28.69 -1.65
N LEU A 61 41.47 29.43 -2.13
CA LEU A 61 40.12 28.91 -2.39
C LEU A 61 40.19 27.90 -3.53
N SER A 62 40.53 26.65 -3.23
CA SER A 62 40.42 25.56 -4.17
C SER A 62 39.02 24.95 -4.03
N PHE A 63 38.24 25.00 -5.11
CA PHE A 63 36.88 24.49 -5.16
C PHE A 63 36.83 23.02 -5.61
N ASN A 64 37.96 22.41 -5.99
CA ASN A 64 38.04 21.06 -6.55
C ASN A 64 38.79 20.11 -5.60
N LEU A 65 38.19 19.81 -4.43
CA LEU A 65 38.81 18.90 -3.47
C LEU A 65 38.64 17.43 -3.89
N PRO A 66 39.62 16.57 -3.52
CA PRO A 66 39.56 15.16 -3.84
C PRO A 66 38.39 14.48 -3.09
N VAL A 67 37.68 13.63 -3.81
CA VAL A 67 36.56 12.84 -3.29
C VAL A 67 36.90 11.37 -3.40
N ARG A 68 36.75 10.64 -2.30
CA ARG A 68 36.88 9.20 -2.23
C ARG A 68 35.52 8.58 -2.00
N ILE A 69 35.10 7.68 -2.88
CA ILE A 69 33.87 6.91 -2.76
C ILE A 69 34.26 5.46 -2.47
N TYR A 70 33.80 4.91 -1.37
CA TYR A 70 34.10 3.55 -0.94
C TYR A 70 32.82 2.73 -0.88
N ILE A 71 32.74 1.66 -1.68
CA ILE A 71 31.54 0.84 -1.83
C ILE A 71 31.89 -0.59 -1.44
N VAL A 72 31.24 -1.11 -0.40
CA VAL A 72 31.32 -2.52 0.00
C VAL A 72 30.07 -3.23 -0.48
N LEU A 73 30.23 -4.28 -1.30
CA LEU A 73 29.13 -4.99 -1.92
C LEU A 73 29.42 -6.51 -2.05
N PRO A 74 28.38 -7.36 -2.22
CA PRO A 74 28.56 -8.78 -2.49
C PRO A 74 29.37 -9.04 -3.75
N ALA A 75 30.29 -10.00 -3.71
CA ALA A 75 31.16 -10.31 -4.84
C ALA A 75 30.40 -10.67 -6.13
N ALA A 76 29.20 -11.25 -6.01
CA ALA A 76 28.34 -11.59 -7.16
C ALA A 76 27.85 -10.36 -7.95
N GLU A 77 27.77 -9.20 -7.30
CA GLU A 77 27.28 -7.95 -7.91
C GLU A 77 28.40 -7.05 -8.44
N THR A 78 29.66 -7.45 -8.20
CA THR A 78 30.82 -6.58 -8.43
C THR A 78 31.06 -6.31 -9.92
N GLU A 79 30.97 -7.32 -10.78
CA GLU A 79 31.23 -7.14 -12.23
C GLU A 79 30.21 -6.18 -12.86
N ARG A 80 28.94 -6.36 -12.50
CA ARG A 80 27.86 -5.46 -12.94
C ARG A 80 28.09 -4.04 -12.46
N ALA A 81 28.36 -3.88 -11.16
CA ALA A 81 28.57 -2.55 -10.58
C ALA A 81 29.80 -1.85 -11.17
N LEU A 82 30.90 -2.58 -11.44
CA LEU A 82 32.08 -2.02 -12.08
C LEU A 82 31.80 -1.54 -13.51
N ALA A 83 31.08 -2.34 -14.30
CA ALA A 83 30.73 -1.95 -15.67
C ALA A 83 29.89 -0.66 -15.69
N ASP A 84 28.88 -0.56 -14.82
CA ASP A 84 28.03 0.62 -14.75
C ASP A 84 28.78 1.86 -14.22
N LEU A 85 29.57 1.70 -13.14
CA LEU A 85 30.34 2.79 -12.53
C LEU A 85 31.44 3.35 -13.48
N ASN A 86 32.10 2.47 -14.23
CA ASN A 86 33.11 2.88 -15.21
C ASN A 86 32.52 3.70 -16.36
N GLY A 87 31.24 3.45 -16.69
CA GLY A 87 30.51 4.26 -17.67
C GLY A 87 29.93 5.58 -17.10
N MET A 88 29.86 5.72 -15.76
CA MET A 88 29.26 6.89 -15.10
C MET A 88 30.23 8.03 -14.85
N ILE A 89 31.50 7.75 -14.59
CA ILE A 89 32.49 8.73 -14.12
C ILE A 89 33.68 8.75 -15.10
N ASN A 90 33.89 9.89 -15.72
CA ASN A 90 34.93 10.04 -16.77
C ASN A 90 36.32 10.39 -16.22
N ASP A 91 36.39 10.95 -15.00
CA ASP A 91 37.63 11.38 -14.34
C ASP A 91 37.73 10.74 -12.97
N CYS A 92 38.34 9.55 -12.93
CA CYS A 92 38.47 8.79 -11.69
C CYS A 92 39.51 7.66 -11.83
N ILE A 93 40.00 7.22 -10.67
CA ILE A 93 40.70 5.95 -10.50
C ILE A 93 39.76 5.01 -9.78
N ILE A 94 39.50 3.84 -10.34
CA ILE A 94 38.67 2.79 -9.72
C ILE A 94 39.58 1.64 -9.28
N VAL A 95 39.54 1.31 -8.00
CA VAL A 95 40.31 0.22 -7.39
C VAL A 95 39.37 -0.84 -6.87
N LEU A 96 39.71 -2.09 -7.06
CA LEU A 96 38.97 -3.24 -6.56
C LEU A 96 39.76 -3.97 -5.47
N HIS A 97 39.13 -4.20 -4.33
CA HIS A 97 39.71 -4.94 -3.19
C HIS A 97 38.91 -6.18 -2.85
N ASP A 98 39.57 -7.27 -2.58
CA ASP A 98 38.97 -8.44 -1.95
C ASP A 98 38.85 -8.23 -0.44
N LEU A 99 37.66 -8.49 0.11
CA LEU A 99 37.39 -8.26 1.53
C LEU A 99 37.03 -9.54 2.26
N GLN A 100 37.61 -9.75 3.42
CA GLN A 100 37.16 -10.75 4.38
C GLN A 100 36.12 -10.12 5.32
N VAL A 101 34.83 -10.26 4.97
CA VAL A 101 33.74 -9.77 5.82
C VAL A 101 33.40 -10.82 6.87
N VAL A 102 33.57 -10.46 8.14
CA VAL A 102 33.31 -11.34 9.30
C VAL A 102 31.82 -11.39 9.62
N GLY A 103 31.09 -10.30 9.44
CA GLY A 103 29.64 -10.24 9.66
C GLY A 103 29.01 -9.03 8.99
N HIS A 104 27.78 -9.19 8.52
CA HIS A 104 26.96 -8.10 8.01
C HIS A 104 25.60 -8.13 8.69
N ARG A 105 25.28 -7.08 9.45
CA ARG A 105 23.99 -6.90 10.11
C ARG A 105 23.31 -5.67 9.53
N ALA A 106 22.10 -5.85 9.02
CA ALA A 106 21.27 -4.78 8.49
C ALA A 106 20.07 -4.54 9.41
N ARG A 107 19.81 -3.27 9.73
CA ARG A 107 18.59 -2.89 10.44
C ARG A 107 17.48 -2.72 9.43
N LYS A 108 16.39 -3.45 9.58
CA LYS A 108 15.19 -3.29 8.75
C LYS A 108 14.53 -1.95 9.10
N ALA A 109 14.55 -1.01 8.18
CA ALA A 109 13.67 0.16 8.23
C ALA A 109 12.52 -0.07 7.25
N PHE A 110 11.32 -0.34 7.77
CA PHE A 110 10.12 -0.56 6.94
C PHE A 110 9.74 0.72 6.18
N PHE A 111 10.02 1.87 6.76
CA PHE A 111 9.84 3.19 6.14
C PHE A 111 11.17 3.94 6.10
N PRO A 112 11.55 4.49 4.94
CA PRO A 112 12.64 5.45 4.87
C PRO A 112 12.33 6.63 5.80
N ARG A 113 13.18 6.87 6.81
CA ARG A 113 12.95 7.90 7.84
C ARG A 113 12.82 9.33 7.29
N GLN A 114 13.26 9.55 6.06
CA GLN A 114 13.27 10.87 5.41
C GLN A 114 12.09 11.10 4.47
N MET A 115 11.25 10.08 4.23
CA MET A 115 10.14 10.17 3.28
C MET A 115 9.01 11.04 3.83
N LYS A 116 8.59 12.02 3.06
CA LYS A 116 7.50 12.93 3.40
C LYS A 116 6.19 12.49 2.76
N VAL A 117 5.08 13.01 3.26
CA VAL A 117 3.74 12.74 2.75
C VAL A 117 3.63 13.10 1.27
N ARG A 118 4.25 14.21 0.83
CA ARG A 118 4.27 14.64 -0.58
C ARG A 118 4.92 13.62 -1.54
N ASP A 119 5.85 12.80 -1.03
CA ASP A 119 6.58 11.83 -1.87
C ASP A 119 5.72 10.58 -2.19
N ALA A 120 4.62 10.40 -1.46
CA ALA A 120 3.73 9.24 -1.55
C ALA A 120 2.27 9.60 -1.90
N MET A 121 1.87 10.86 -1.79
CA MET A 121 0.49 11.28 -2.04
C MET A 121 0.14 11.26 -3.53
N THR A 122 -1.14 11.13 -3.82
CA THR A 122 -1.71 11.47 -5.14
C THR A 122 -1.94 12.99 -5.15
N PRO A 123 -1.26 13.76 -6.01
CA PRO A 123 -1.45 15.20 -6.11
C PRO A 123 -2.79 15.55 -6.77
N GLU A 124 -3.28 16.76 -6.52
CA GLU A 124 -4.46 17.35 -7.16
C GLU A 124 -5.69 16.42 -7.20
N PRO A 125 -6.14 15.88 -6.05
CA PRO A 125 -7.26 14.95 -6.04
C PRO A 125 -8.55 15.67 -6.47
N LYS A 126 -9.42 14.96 -7.19
CA LYS A 126 -10.78 15.44 -7.43
C LYS A 126 -11.47 15.70 -6.09
N SER A 127 -12.17 16.82 -5.98
CA SER A 127 -12.87 17.27 -4.78
C SER A 127 -14.26 17.81 -5.13
N VAL A 128 -15.11 17.91 -4.13
CA VAL A 128 -16.43 18.56 -4.22
C VAL A 128 -16.56 19.60 -3.12
N SER A 129 -17.52 20.52 -3.28
CA SER A 129 -17.90 21.46 -2.23
C SER A 129 -18.96 20.85 -1.29
N PRO A 130 -19.17 21.41 -0.07
CA PRO A 130 -20.28 20.99 0.78
C PRO A 130 -21.65 21.13 0.11
N SER A 131 -21.82 22.08 -0.80
CA SER A 131 -23.05 22.34 -1.56
C SER A 131 -23.19 21.47 -2.82
N SER A 132 -22.16 20.76 -3.25
CA SER A 132 -22.25 19.82 -4.36
C SER A 132 -23.26 18.71 -4.06
N SER A 133 -24.09 18.34 -5.05
CA SER A 133 -25.07 17.27 -4.88
C SER A 133 -24.39 15.92 -4.67
N LEU A 134 -25.04 15.04 -3.90
CA LEU A 134 -24.55 13.65 -3.75
C LEU A 134 -24.50 12.90 -5.07
N ARG A 135 -25.37 13.26 -6.04
CA ARG A 135 -25.33 12.70 -7.40
C ARG A 135 -24.01 13.02 -8.10
N GLU A 136 -23.53 14.28 -7.99
CA GLU A 136 -22.22 14.68 -8.53
C GLU A 136 -21.08 13.93 -7.85
N ALA A 137 -21.08 13.87 -6.51
CA ALA A 137 -20.08 13.14 -5.74
C ALA A 137 -20.06 11.64 -6.13
N ALA A 138 -21.22 11.02 -6.29
CA ALA A 138 -21.35 9.63 -6.71
C ALA A 138 -20.81 9.40 -8.13
N ARG A 139 -21.13 10.28 -9.09
CA ARG A 139 -20.62 10.22 -10.46
C ARG A 139 -19.09 10.36 -10.51
N LEU A 140 -18.52 11.29 -9.74
CA LEU A 140 -17.07 11.45 -9.63
C LEU A 140 -16.40 10.21 -9.04
N LEU A 141 -17.00 9.58 -8.03
CA LEU A 141 -16.50 8.33 -7.44
C LEU A 141 -16.63 7.14 -8.41
N LEU A 142 -17.67 7.10 -9.25
CA LEU A 142 -17.85 6.10 -10.30
C LEU A 142 -16.83 6.25 -11.43
N SER A 143 -16.61 7.48 -11.89
CA SER A 143 -15.69 7.78 -13.01
C SER A 143 -14.22 7.65 -12.62
N SER A 144 -13.93 7.39 -11.35
CA SER A 144 -12.58 7.39 -10.78
C SER A 144 -12.30 6.10 -10.04
N ILE A 145 -11.04 5.70 -10.01
CA ILE A 145 -10.57 4.52 -9.25
C ILE A 145 -10.65 4.77 -7.72
N PHE A 146 -11.08 5.97 -7.31
CA PHE A 146 -11.11 6.38 -5.92
C PHE A 146 -12.37 5.86 -5.21
N THR A 147 -12.21 5.41 -3.97
CA THR A 147 -13.33 5.00 -3.10
C THR A 147 -13.74 6.10 -2.11
N GLY A 148 -13.24 7.33 -2.29
CA GLY A 148 -13.55 8.50 -1.49
C GLY A 148 -12.74 9.71 -1.93
N MET A 149 -13.29 10.90 -1.73
CA MET A 149 -12.75 12.18 -2.13
C MET A 149 -12.86 13.24 -1.03
N PRO A 150 -11.98 14.24 -1.01
CA PRO A 150 -12.10 15.36 -0.09
C PRO A 150 -13.26 16.30 -0.47
N VAL A 151 -13.85 16.90 0.55
CA VAL A 151 -14.80 18.01 0.43
C VAL A 151 -14.07 19.28 0.88
N ILE A 152 -14.08 20.32 0.05
CA ILE A 152 -13.32 21.57 0.28
C ILE A 152 -14.24 22.79 0.38
N ASP A 153 -13.84 23.76 1.20
CA ASP A 153 -14.49 25.06 1.27
C ASP A 153 -14.10 25.98 0.08
N GLU A 154 -14.69 27.16 0.01
CA GLU A 154 -14.41 28.17 -1.02
C GLU A 154 -12.94 28.65 -1.02
N LYS A 155 -12.22 28.47 0.09
CA LYS A 155 -10.79 28.79 0.22
C LYS A 155 -9.89 27.62 -0.18
N GLY A 156 -10.48 26.49 -0.64
CA GLY A 156 -9.78 25.28 -1.04
C GLY A 156 -9.26 24.46 0.14
N ARG A 157 -9.76 24.66 1.36
CA ARG A 157 -9.36 23.91 2.55
C ARG A 157 -10.24 22.67 2.71
N PRO A 158 -9.70 21.50 3.05
CA PRO A 158 -10.50 20.31 3.31
C PRO A 158 -11.36 20.52 4.58
N VAL A 159 -12.67 20.31 4.45
CA VAL A 159 -13.65 20.42 5.54
C VAL A 159 -14.30 19.08 5.85
N GLY A 160 -14.18 18.10 4.95
CA GLY A 160 -14.70 16.74 5.12
C GLY A 160 -14.10 15.76 4.13
N VAL A 161 -14.52 14.52 4.26
CA VAL A 161 -14.25 13.45 3.28
C VAL A 161 -15.56 12.72 3.03
N ILE A 162 -15.86 12.45 1.77
CA ILE A 162 -16.97 11.61 1.37
C ILE A 162 -16.47 10.33 0.74
N THR A 163 -17.03 9.19 1.18
CA THR A 163 -16.66 7.86 0.70
C THR A 163 -17.87 7.11 0.16
N GLN A 164 -17.64 5.99 -0.55
CA GLN A 164 -18.73 5.10 -0.93
C GLN A 164 -19.55 4.62 0.29
N GLY A 165 -18.89 4.38 1.44
CA GLY A 165 -19.59 4.01 2.67
C GLY A 165 -20.52 5.11 3.17
N ASP A 166 -20.13 6.37 3.04
CA ASP A 166 -20.99 7.51 3.42
C ASP A 166 -22.21 7.63 2.51
N LEU A 167 -22.02 7.39 1.21
CA LEU A 167 -23.14 7.38 0.25
C LEU A 167 -24.15 6.26 0.54
N ILE A 168 -23.67 5.09 0.98
CA ILE A 168 -24.52 3.95 1.34
C ILE A 168 -25.20 4.21 2.68
N ASN A 169 -24.42 4.44 3.73
CA ASN A 169 -24.93 4.45 5.10
C ASN A 169 -25.73 5.70 5.45
N ARG A 170 -25.34 6.83 4.89
CA ARG A 170 -25.94 8.15 5.18
C ARG A 170 -26.60 8.78 3.95
N GLY A 171 -26.10 8.46 2.75
CA GLY A 171 -26.63 9.01 1.48
C GLY A 171 -27.90 8.32 1.01
N GLY A 172 -28.14 7.08 1.41
CA GLY A 172 -29.29 6.28 0.96
C GLY A 172 -29.02 5.54 -0.35
N LEU A 173 -27.76 5.42 -0.79
CA LEU A 173 -27.40 4.61 -1.94
C LEU A 173 -27.57 3.12 -1.59
N PRO A 174 -28.38 2.35 -2.33
CA PRO A 174 -28.73 0.98 -1.94
C PRO A 174 -27.56 -0.01 -2.07
N LEU A 175 -26.53 0.33 -2.87
CA LEU A 175 -25.44 -0.57 -3.22
C LEU A 175 -24.11 0.17 -3.37
N ARG A 176 -22.99 -0.58 -3.35
CA ARG A 176 -21.66 -0.05 -3.71
C ARG A 176 -21.65 0.40 -5.17
N LEU A 177 -21.06 1.59 -5.40
CA LEU A 177 -21.01 2.22 -6.72
C LEU A 177 -20.46 1.31 -7.83
N GLY A 178 -19.46 0.47 -7.54
CA GLY A 178 -18.90 -0.45 -8.52
C GLY A 178 -19.91 -1.50 -9.00
N LEU A 179 -20.81 -1.93 -8.13
CA LEU A 179 -21.90 -2.86 -8.50
C LEU A 179 -23.02 -2.17 -9.26
N LEU A 180 -23.29 -0.90 -8.94
CA LEU A 180 -24.22 -0.08 -9.70
C LEU A 180 -23.69 0.21 -11.11
N ALA A 181 -22.39 0.41 -11.28
CA ALA A 181 -21.78 0.62 -12.59
C ALA A 181 -21.89 -0.61 -13.52
N GLU A 182 -21.92 -1.81 -12.95
CA GLU A 182 -22.14 -3.07 -13.66
C GLU A 182 -23.63 -3.35 -13.91
N SER A 183 -24.54 -2.54 -13.33
CA SER A 183 -25.99 -2.67 -13.55
C SER A 183 -26.43 -1.93 -14.80
N ASP A 184 -27.70 -2.18 -15.23
CA ASP A 184 -28.32 -1.47 -16.33
C ASP A 184 -28.26 0.05 -16.13
N SER A 185 -27.99 0.82 -17.19
CA SER A 185 -27.87 2.27 -17.20
C SER A 185 -29.10 2.98 -16.63
N VAL A 186 -30.30 2.45 -16.84
CA VAL A 186 -31.57 2.99 -16.32
C VAL A 186 -31.62 2.89 -14.80
N ARG A 187 -31.17 1.77 -14.23
CA ARG A 187 -31.13 1.56 -12.77
C ARG A 187 -30.05 2.42 -12.10
N LEU A 188 -28.89 2.56 -12.73
CA LEU A 188 -27.83 3.45 -12.28
C LEU A 188 -28.34 4.89 -12.20
N GLU A 189 -28.96 5.39 -13.28
CA GLU A 189 -29.49 6.75 -13.30
C GLU A 189 -30.63 6.95 -12.29
N SER A 190 -31.52 5.97 -12.09
CA SER A 190 -32.55 6.01 -11.05
C SER A 190 -31.97 6.09 -9.64
N ALA A 191 -30.96 5.27 -9.34
CA ALA A 191 -30.28 5.31 -8.04
C ALA A 191 -29.55 6.66 -7.82
N LEU A 192 -28.91 7.19 -8.85
CA LEU A 192 -28.25 8.48 -8.82
C LEU A 192 -29.24 9.65 -8.74
N ALA A 193 -30.43 9.54 -9.34
CA ALA A 193 -31.47 10.55 -9.26
C ALA A 193 -31.96 10.73 -7.82
N GLY A 194 -32.08 9.65 -7.04
CA GLY A 194 -32.44 9.71 -5.62
C GLY A 194 -31.43 10.48 -4.74
N LEU A 195 -30.21 10.66 -5.22
CA LEU A 195 -29.16 11.41 -4.51
C LEU A 195 -29.15 12.91 -4.84
N ALA A 196 -29.93 13.36 -5.82
CA ALA A 196 -29.86 14.74 -6.35
C ALA A 196 -30.37 15.80 -5.34
N SER A 197 -31.25 15.40 -4.44
CA SER A 197 -31.88 16.31 -3.44
C SER A 197 -31.03 16.53 -2.19
N ARG A 198 -29.87 15.87 -2.04
CA ARG A 198 -29.00 15.97 -0.87
C ARG A 198 -27.61 16.45 -1.26
N ASN A 199 -26.97 17.16 -0.34
CA ASN A 199 -25.64 17.73 -0.56
C ASN A 199 -24.53 16.88 0.07
N ALA A 200 -23.30 17.04 -0.41
CA ALA A 200 -22.10 16.39 0.12
C ALA A 200 -21.89 16.73 1.60
N GLY A 201 -22.19 17.97 2.00
CA GLY A 201 -22.10 18.44 3.38
C GLY A 201 -22.97 17.67 4.37
N ASP A 202 -24.13 17.14 3.93
CA ASP A 202 -25.07 16.42 4.79
C ASP A 202 -24.58 15.01 5.19
N VAL A 203 -23.67 14.44 4.40
CA VAL A 203 -23.23 13.05 4.56
C VAL A 203 -21.72 12.88 4.70
N MET A 204 -20.93 13.93 4.46
CA MET A 204 -19.48 13.86 4.61
C MET A 204 -19.07 13.50 6.04
N THR A 205 -17.92 12.85 6.19
CA THR A 205 -17.29 12.64 7.50
C THR A 205 -16.60 13.93 7.92
N THR A 206 -17.02 14.47 9.06
CA THR A 206 -16.49 15.68 9.71
C THR A 206 -16.38 15.43 11.24
N PRO A 207 -15.41 16.04 11.96
CA PRO A 207 -14.33 16.88 11.46
C PRO A 207 -13.34 16.12 10.58
N VAL A 208 -12.78 16.80 9.58
CA VAL A 208 -11.80 16.21 8.70
C VAL A 208 -10.47 15.95 9.42
N VAL A 209 -9.90 14.77 9.22
CA VAL A 209 -8.53 14.46 9.64
C VAL A 209 -7.64 14.66 8.42
N ALA A 210 -6.86 15.72 8.41
CA ALA A 210 -5.92 16.07 7.33
C ALA A 210 -4.48 16.05 7.84
N ILE A 211 -3.51 16.03 6.92
CA ILE A 211 -2.08 16.06 7.24
C ILE A 211 -1.35 17.02 6.31
N SER A 212 -0.28 17.67 6.81
CA SER A 212 0.56 18.53 5.97
C SER A 212 1.46 17.71 5.05
N GLU A 213 1.68 18.19 3.83
CA GLU A 213 2.58 17.57 2.84
C GLU A 213 4.03 17.44 3.32
N ASP A 214 4.48 18.32 4.23
CA ASP A 214 5.84 18.35 4.77
C ASP A 214 6.08 17.35 5.92
N ARG A 215 5.02 16.75 6.48
CA ARG A 215 5.13 15.77 7.56
C ARG A 215 5.75 14.46 7.07
N GLN A 216 6.31 13.69 8.01
CA GLN A 216 6.88 12.38 7.72
C GLN A 216 5.77 11.39 7.31
N LEU A 217 6.10 10.49 6.40
CA LEU A 217 5.16 9.45 5.97
C LEU A 217 4.74 8.53 7.12
N SER A 218 5.64 8.27 8.08
CA SER A 218 5.33 7.54 9.32
C SER A 218 4.21 8.20 10.13
N GLU A 219 4.25 9.52 10.27
CA GLU A 219 3.21 10.27 10.98
C GLU A 219 1.82 10.13 10.32
N ALA A 220 1.79 10.07 8.97
CA ALA A 220 0.53 9.82 8.26
C ALA A 220 -0.06 8.45 8.62
N VAL A 221 0.78 7.44 8.79
CA VAL A 221 0.34 6.11 9.23
C VAL A 221 -0.16 6.13 10.66
N ASP A 222 0.57 6.77 11.57
CA ASP A 222 0.15 6.89 12.98
C ASP A 222 -1.22 7.57 13.08
N VAL A 223 -1.44 8.67 12.33
CA VAL A 223 -2.74 9.35 12.26
C VAL A 223 -3.81 8.43 11.69
N MET A 224 -3.54 7.69 10.60
CA MET A 224 -4.49 6.76 10.01
C MET A 224 -4.88 5.64 11.00
N LEU A 225 -3.93 5.12 11.77
CA LEU A 225 -4.16 4.06 12.75
C LEU A 225 -4.90 4.57 13.99
N ALA A 226 -4.46 5.71 14.56
CA ALA A 226 -5.05 6.29 15.75
C ALA A 226 -6.50 6.76 15.53
N LYS A 227 -6.79 7.32 14.34
CA LYS A 227 -8.13 7.84 13.98
C LYS A 227 -8.99 6.82 13.25
N GLY A 228 -8.50 5.61 12.96
CA GLY A 228 -9.23 4.58 12.24
C GLY A 228 -9.55 4.92 10.78
N VAL A 229 -8.89 5.94 10.19
CA VAL A 229 -9.14 6.39 8.82
C VAL A 229 -8.24 5.67 7.82
N LYS A 230 -8.71 5.51 6.58
CA LYS A 230 -7.98 4.78 5.52
C LYS A 230 -7.28 5.71 4.55
N ARG A 231 -7.52 7.01 4.64
CA ARG A 231 -6.97 8.06 3.80
C ARG A 231 -7.00 9.40 4.50
N LEU A 232 -6.13 10.30 4.10
CA LEU A 232 -6.02 11.66 4.64
C LEU A 232 -5.95 12.65 3.48
N PRO A 233 -6.77 13.71 3.47
CA PRO A 233 -6.50 14.89 2.68
C PRO A 233 -5.15 15.48 3.09
N VAL A 234 -4.36 15.90 2.10
CA VAL A 234 -3.04 16.50 2.30
C VAL A 234 -3.13 17.99 2.03
N THR A 235 -2.58 18.77 2.93
CA THR A 235 -2.61 20.24 2.84
C THR A 235 -1.21 20.80 2.67
N ASN A 236 -1.12 21.91 1.91
CA ASN A 236 0.08 22.73 1.82
C ASN A 236 0.21 23.64 3.06
N LYS A 237 1.26 24.47 3.09
CA LYS A 237 1.52 25.45 4.18
C LYS A 237 0.40 26.47 4.39
N ALA A 238 -0.40 26.76 3.35
CA ALA A 238 -1.56 27.66 3.45
C ALA A 238 -2.85 26.96 3.93
N GLY A 239 -2.77 25.65 4.28
CA GLY A 239 -3.91 24.84 4.68
C GLY A 239 -4.84 24.44 3.52
N ARG A 240 -4.45 24.69 2.27
CA ARG A 240 -5.23 24.32 1.08
C ARG A 240 -4.94 22.88 0.70
N LEU A 241 -5.95 22.20 0.17
CA LEU A 241 -5.82 20.85 -0.38
C LEU A 241 -4.78 20.83 -1.50
N CYS A 242 -3.77 19.96 -1.40
CA CYS A 242 -2.76 19.75 -2.44
C CYS A 242 -2.61 18.26 -2.82
N GLY A 243 -3.17 17.35 -2.03
CA GLY A 243 -3.06 15.93 -2.29
C GLY A 243 -4.05 15.08 -1.49
N MET A 244 -4.02 13.80 -1.77
CA MET A 244 -4.69 12.76 -0.99
C MET A 244 -3.72 11.59 -0.79
N ILE A 245 -3.61 11.07 0.42
CA ILE A 245 -2.80 9.89 0.70
C ILE A 245 -3.67 8.79 1.26
N SER A 246 -3.51 7.59 0.73
CA SER A 246 -4.18 6.38 1.19
C SER A 246 -3.17 5.33 1.66
N ARG A 247 -3.66 4.31 2.39
CA ARG A 247 -2.83 3.17 2.79
C ARG A 247 -2.20 2.44 1.60
N LEU A 248 -2.87 2.41 0.44
CA LEU A 248 -2.33 1.79 -0.76
C LEU A 248 -1.16 2.59 -1.34
N ASP A 249 -1.26 3.91 -1.34
CA ASP A 249 -0.19 4.79 -1.81
C ASP A 249 1.06 4.62 -0.94
N ILE A 250 0.87 4.53 0.37
CA ILE A 250 1.94 4.25 1.33
C ILE A 250 2.61 2.92 1.00
N PHE A 251 1.84 1.84 0.82
CA PHE A 251 2.42 0.52 0.49
C PHE A 251 3.20 0.53 -0.82
N ARG A 252 2.63 1.10 -1.88
CA ARG A 252 3.30 1.19 -3.18
C ARG A 252 4.61 1.93 -3.08
N THR A 253 4.61 3.05 -2.37
CA THR A 253 5.81 3.88 -2.21
C THR A 253 6.88 3.17 -1.38
N VAL A 254 6.49 2.56 -0.25
CA VAL A 254 7.41 1.77 0.58
C VAL A 254 8.01 0.61 -0.19
N MET A 255 7.20 -0.12 -0.97
CA MET A 255 7.70 -1.26 -1.76
C MET A 255 8.62 -0.83 -2.89
N ARG A 256 8.38 0.33 -3.48
CA ARG A 256 9.28 0.89 -4.50
C ARG A 256 10.65 1.22 -3.92
N GLU A 257 10.70 1.72 -2.69
CA GLU A 257 11.92 2.14 -2.01
C GLU A 257 12.58 1.03 -1.17
N ALA A 258 11.85 -0.06 -0.89
CA ALA A 258 12.38 -1.14 -0.06
C ALA A 258 13.50 -1.94 -0.76
N PRO A 259 14.54 -2.34 -0.03
CA PRO A 259 15.53 -3.29 -0.50
C PRO A 259 14.91 -4.67 -0.80
N ASP A 260 15.60 -5.48 -1.59
CA ASP A 260 15.24 -6.89 -1.76
C ASP A 260 15.75 -7.74 -0.58
N TRP A 261 14.96 -7.81 0.48
CA TRP A 261 15.30 -8.54 1.71
C TRP A 261 15.53 -10.04 1.48
N LYS A 262 14.93 -10.64 0.44
CA LYS A 262 15.19 -12.05 0.06
C LYS A 262 16.62 -12.23 -0.45
N SER A 263 17.07 -11.30 -1.27
CA SER A 263 18.46 -11.28 -1.72
C SER A 263 19.43 -11.14 -0.54
N PHE A 264 19.10 -10.32 0.46
CA PHE A 264 19.91 -10.20 1.68
C PHE A 264 20.00 -11.52 2.44
N GLN A 265 18.89 -12.22 2.64
CA GLN A 265 18.88 -13.54 3.28
C GLN A 265 19.69 -14.57 2.47
N ALA A 266 19.54 -14.61 1.16
CA ALA A 266 20.32 -15.51 0.29
C ALA A 266 21.83 -15.26 0.42
N GLN A 267 22.23 -14.00 0.67
CA GLN A 267 23.61 -13.58 0.92
C GLN A 267 24.06 -13.76 2.38
N LYS A 268 23.25 -14.41 3.23
CA LYS A 268 23.50 -14.61 4.66
C LYS A 268 23.68 -13.32 5.47
N VAL A 269 23.06 -12.22 5.04
CA VAL A 269 23.00 -10.98 5.81
C VAL A 269 21.97 -11.14 6.91
N GLU A 270 22.38 -10.93 8.18
CA GLU A 270 21.46 -10.89 9.30
C GLU A 270 20.61 -9.61 9.22
N VAL A 271 19.29 -9.77 9.11
CA VAL A 271 18.33 -8.65 9.07
C VAL A 271 17.53 -8.65 10.37
N GLU A 272 17.73 -7.64 11.20
CA GLU A 272 16.97 -7.47 12.44
C GLU A 272 15.47 -7.23 12.13
N HIS A 273 14.61 -7.85 12.95
CA HIS A 273 13.14 -7.69 12.86
C HIS A 273 12.49 -8.11 11.54
N LEU A 274 13.13 -9.00 10.78
CA LEU A 274 12.46 -9.63 9.64
C LEU A 274 11.33 -10.52 10.17
N LYS A 275 10.10 -10.21 9.81
CA LYS A 275 8.91 -10.93 10.27
C LYS A 275 8.23 -11.66 9.14
N ASN A 276 7.70 -12.83 9.44
CA ASN A 276 6.86 -13.61 8.54
C ASN A 276 5.38 -13.20 8.68
N VAL A 277 4.60 -13.57 7.69
CA VAL A 277 3.14 -13.36 7.69
C VAL A 277 2.48 -14.03 8.90
N GLY A 278 2.99 -15.20 9.32
CA GLY A 278 2.53 -15.92 10.50
C GLY A 278 2.62 -15.13 11.81
N ASP A 279 3.59 -14.21 11.93
CA ASP A 279 3.81 -13.41 13.15
C ASP A 279 2.74 -12.33 13.35
N ILE A 280 2.00 -11.97 12.29
CA ILE A 280 0.99 -10.91 12.29
C ILE A 280 -0.41 -11.41 11.99
N LEU A 281 -0.54 -12.71 11.85
CA LEU A 281 -1.77 -13.36 11.47
C LEU A 281 -2.86 -13.17 12.52
N ARG A 282 -4.05 -12.75 12.09
CA ARG A 282 -5.25 -12.87 12.90
C ARG A 282 -5.80 -14.29 12.76
N ARG A 283 -5.87 -15.01 13.86
CA ARG A 283 -6.34 -16.41 13.93
C ARG A 283 -7.84 -16.56 14.20
N ASP A 284 -8.50 -15.48 14.52
CA ASP A 284 -9.93 -15.40 14.85
C ASP A 284 -10.84 -15.34 13.61
N THR A 285 -10.48 -16.05 12.55
CA THR A 285 -11.23 -16.05 11.31
C THR A 285 -12.19 -17.23 11.24
N HIS A 286 -13.46 -16.91 11.06
CA HIS A 286 -14.51 -17.91 10.89
C HIS A 286 -14.40 -18.58 9.53
N THR A 287 -14.64 -19.89 9.51
CA THR A 287 -14.65 -20.72 8.31
C THR A 287 -16.00 -21.40 8.17
N VAL A 288 -16.36 -21.76 6.94
CA VAL A 288 -17.54 -22.56 6.63
C VAL A 288 -17.16 -23.73 5.74
N SER A 289 -17.99 -24.80 5.72
CA SER A 289 -17.81 -25.90 4.79
C SER A 289 -18.37 -25.56 3.41
N PRO A 290 -18.00 -26.28 2.35
CA PRO A 290 -18.57 -26.10 1.01
C PRO A 290 -20.09 -26.26 0.98
N ASP A 291 -20.65 -27.11 1.82
CA ASP A 291 -22.07 -27.44 1.88
C ASP A 291 -22.87 -26.51 2.78
N THR A 292 -22.22 -25.57 3.47
CA THR A 292 -22.90 -24.57 4.31
C THR A 292 -23.85 -23.73 3.45
N SER A 293 -25.09 -23.54 3.90
CA SER A 293 -26.07 -22.72 3.20
C SER A 293 -25.68 -21.24 3.20
N ILE A 294 -26.07 -20.51 2.17
CA ILE A 294 -25.78 -19.07 2.08
C ILE A 294 -26.44 -18.28 3.20
N ASP A 295 -27.61 -18.71 3.70
CA ASP A 295 -28.25 -18.13 4.87
C ASP A 295 -27.32 -18.20 6.11
N GLU A 296 -26.70 -19.35 6.36
CA GLU A 296 -25.74 -19.52 7.44
C GLU A 296 -24.44 -18.71 7.20
N VAL A 297 -23.94 -18.67 5.97
CA VAL A 297 -22.78 -17.83 5.60
C VAL A 297 -23.06 -16.35 5.92
N ILE A 298 -24.25 -15.86 5.60
CA ILE A 298 -24.68 -14.49 5.89
C ILE A 298 -24.71 -14.26 7.40
N ARG A 299 -25.26 -15.20 8.17
CA ARG A 299 -25.27 -15.11 9.65
C ARG A 299 -23.87 -15.04 10.24
N VAL A 300 -22.94 -15.88 9.76
CA VAL A 300 -21.54 -15.86 10.21
C VAL A 300 -20.88 -14.50 9.90
N ILE A 301 -21.14 -13.93 8.72
CA ILE A 301 -20.61 -12.62 8.33
C ILE A 301 -21.18 -11.51 9.22
N ASP A 302 -22.47 -11.51 9.47
CA ASP A 302 -23.17 -10.46 10.21
C ASP A 302 -22.86 -10.52 11.71
N GLN A 303 -22.99 -11.68 12.33
CA GLN A 303 -22.75 -11.88 13.78
C GLN A 303 -21.32 -11.53 14.20
N ASN A 304 -20.35 -11.72 13.30
CA ASN A 304 -18.94 -11.50 13.60
C ASN A 304 -18.39 -10.18 13.01
N ASP A 305 -19.24 -9.35 12.41
CA ASP A 305 -18.87 -8.09 11.73
C ASP A 305 -17.68 -8.28 10.77
N ILE A 306 -17.67 -9.41 10.07
CA ILE A 306 -16.63 -9.76 9.10
C ILE A 306 -17.11 -9.47 7.66
N GLN A 307 -16.22 -9.17 6.75
CA GLN A 307 -16.57 -8.89 5.34
C GLN A 307 -16.26 -10.07 4.41
N ARG A 308 -15.70 -11.15 4.95
CA ARG A 308 -15.30 -12.33 4.19
C ARG A 308 -15.22 -13.54 5.11
N VAL A 309 -15.60 -14.69 4.59
CA VAL A 309 -15.45 -15.98 5.24
C VAL A 309 -14.66 -16.92 4.33
N ALA A 310 -13.80 -17.74 4.90
CA ALA A 310 -13.07 -18.75 4.16
C ALA A 310 -13.91 -20.04 4.07
N VAL A 311 -13.93 -20.66 2.90
CA VAL A 311 -14.54 -21.96 2.67
C VAL A 311 -13.42 -23.01 2.71
N VAL A 312 -13.53 -23.98 3.61
CA VAL A 312 -12.53 -25.02 3.82
C VAL A 312 -13.15 -26.41 3.76
N ASP A 313 -12.35 -27.40 3.36
CA ASP A 313 -12.76 -28.81 3.47
C ASP A 313 -12.60 -29.36 4.89
N ASP A 314 -12.97 -30.64 5.10
CA ASP A 314 -12.87 -31.31 6.38
C ASP A 314 -11.42 -31.41 6.92
N ALA A 315 -10.44 -31.36 6.03
CA ALA A 315 -9.01 -31.32 6.37
C ALA A 315 -8.51 -29.89 6.70
N GLY A 316 -9.39 -28.88 6.60
CA GLY A 316 -9.07 -27.47 6.81
C GLY A 316 -8.35 -26.82 5.62
N LYS A 317 -8.28 -27.46 4.46
CA LYS A 317 -7.69 -26.92 3.25
C LYS A 317 -8.58 -25.83 2.66
N LEU A 318 -8.00 -24.73 2.26
CA LEU A 318 -8.74 -23.61 1.66
C LEU A 318 -9.23 -23.97 0.25
N LEU A 319 -10.54 -23.92 0.06
CA LEU A 319 -11.21 -24.15 -1.22
C LEU A 319 -11.57 -22.84 -1.90
N GLY A 320 -12.03 -21.85 -1.13
CA GLY A 320 -12.48 -20.58 -1.66
C GLY A 320 -12.67 -19.54 -0.57
N VAL A 321 -13.14 -18.37 -1.00
CA VAL A 321 -13.49 -17.25 -0.11
C VAL A 321 -14.82 -16.67 -0.57
N ILE A 322 -15.72 -16.39 0.37
CA ILE A 322 -16.96 -15.64 0.10
C ILE A 322 -16.84 -14.25 0.71
N SER A 323 -17.08 -13.24 -0.09
CA SER A 323 -17.15 -11.84 0.35
C SER A 323 -18.55 -11.28 0.17
N ASP A 324 -18.81 -10.14 0.79
CA ASP A 324 -20.02 -9.36 0.56
C ASP A 324 -20.27 -9.06 -0.94
N ARG A 325 -19.21 -8.95 -1.74
CA ARG A 325 -19.30 -8.79 -3.19
C ARG A 325 -19.81 -10.06 -3.88
N ASP A 326 -19.29 -11.22 -3.49
CA ASP A 326 -19.67 -12.50 -4.11
C ASP A 326 -21.15 -12.80 -3.84
N LEU A 327 -21.62 -12.53 -2.63
CA LEU A 327 -23.02 -12.62 -2.27
C LEU A 327 -23.90 -11.70 -3.13
N LEU A 328 -23.47 -10.46 -3.37
CA LEU A 328 -24.21 -9.51 -4.20
C LEU A 328 -24.24 -9.91 -5.67
N VAL A 329 -23.14 -10.46 -6.22
CA VAL A 329 -23.11 -10.98 -7.60
C VAL A 329 -24.05 -12.17 -7.75
N PHE A 330 -24.07 -13.08 -6.78
CA PHE A 330 -25.01 -14.20 -6.74
C PHE A 330 -26.47 -13.73 -6.78
N PHE A 331 -26.84 -12.76 -5.95
CA PHE A 331 -28.19 -12.19 -5.94
C PHE A 331 -28.57 -11.50 -7.26
N LYS A 332 -27.60 -10.97 -8.01
CA LYS A 332 -27.85 -10.35 -9.32
C LYS A 332 -28.20 -11.38 -10.40
N GLN A 333 -27.60 -12.57 -10.35
CA GLN A 333 -27.79 -13.61 -11.36
C GLN A 333 -29.14 -14.33 -11.21
N GLU A 334 -29.65 -14.46 -10.00
CA GLU A 334 -30.81 -15.32 -9.72
C GLU A 334 -32.16 -14.62 -9.87
N GLN A 335 -32.29 -13.26 -9.68
CA GLN A 335 -33.62 -12.63 -9.79
C GLN A 335 -33.64 -11.12 -10.09
N GLU A 336 -34.47 -10.71 -11.06
CA GLU A 336 -34.80 -9.30 -11.34
C GLU A 336 -35.62 -8.61 -10.22
N GLY A 337 -36.28 -9.37 -9.30
CA GLY A 337 -37.18 -8.88 -8.26
C GLY A 337 -36.50 -8.52 -6.91
N ILE A 338 -35.33 -9.08 -6.60
CA ILE A 338 -34.66 -8.95 -5.29
C ILE A 338 -34.12 -7.55 -5.03
N TRP A 339 -33.75 -6.82 -6.06
CA TRP A 339 -33.22 -5.45 -5.95
C TRP A 339 -34.19 -4.46 -5.29
N GLY A 340 -35.48 -4.64 -5.50
CA GLY A 340 -36.53 -3.85 -4.85
C GLY A 340 -36.61 -4.09 -3.33
N LEU A 341 -36.29 -5.30 -2.89
CA LEU A 341 -36.27 -5.69 -1.47
C LEU A 341 -34.98 -5.21 -0.78
N LEU A 342 -33.83 -5.38 -1.40
CA LEU A 342 -32.53 -4.93 -0.87
C LEU A 342 -32.46 -3.40 -0.72
N ALA A 343 -33.15 -2.65 -1.58
CA ALA A 343 -33.24 -1.19 -1.49
C ALA A 343 -34.02 -0.71 -0.23
N LYS A 344 -34.85 -1.54 0.35
CA LYS A 344 -35.66 -1.23 1.54
C LYS A 344 -34.97 -1.59 2.87
N VAL A 345 -33.90 -2.36 2.84
CA VAL A 345 -33.20 -2.83 4.07
C VAL A 345 -32.12 -1.80 4.46
N LYS A 346 -32.40 -1.04 5.52
CA LYS A 346 -31.47 -0.03 6.11
C LYS A 346 -30.25 -0.63 6.82
N LYS A 347 -30.22 -1.92 7.08
CA LYS A 347 -29.05 -2.66 7.59
C LYS A 347 -28.89 -3.92 6.75
N PRO A 348 -27.66 -4.36 6.45
CA PRO A 348 -27.46 -5.61 5.80
C PRO A 348 -27.94 -6.72 6.73
N PHE A 349 -29.01 -7.38 6.33
CA PHE A 349 -29.48 -8.68 6.81
C PHE A 349 -29.78 -8.85 8.30
N ILE A 350 -31.00 -9.29 8.58
CA ILE A 350 -31.53 -9.81 9.85
C ILE A 350 -32.13 -8.76 10.79
N GLN A 351 -33.38 -8.51 10.60
CA GLN A 351 -34.53 -8.62 11.52
C GLN A 351 -35.75 -8.06 10.80
N ASP A 352 -36.82 -8.83 10.72
CA ASP A 352 -38.16 -8.45 10.23
C ASP A 352 -38.36 -8.26 8.73
N ALA A 353 -37.72 -9.10 7.87
CA ALA A 353 -38.27 -9.30 6.54
C ALA A 353 -39.20 -10.52 6.58
N ALA A 354 -40.49 -10.24 6.57
CA ALA A 354 -41.48 -11.19 6.07
C ALA A 354 -41.19 -11.40 4.58
N CYS A 355 -40.18 -12.20 4.27
CA CYS A 355 -39.84 -12.61 2.92
C CYS A 355 -40.89 -13.62 2.49
N GLN A 356 -41.70 -13.24 1.51
CA GLN A 356 -42.54 -14.18 0.80
C GLN A 356 -41.64 -15.26 0.19
N GLY A 357 -41.90 -16.49 0.58
CA GLY A 357 -41.40 -17.85 0.30
C GLY A 357 -40.19 -18.14 -0.56
N ASP A 358 -39.86 -17.34 -1.56
CA ASP A 358 -38.89 -17.69 -2.59
C ASP A 358 -37.41 -17.37 -2.23
N LEU A 359 -37.13 -16.21 -1.64
CA LEU A 359 -35.74 -15.80 -1.36
C LEU A 359 -35.12 -16.60 -0.21
N HIS A 360 -35.87 -16.81 0.86
CA HIS A 360 -35.39 -17.56 2.02
C HIS A 360 -35.10 -19.02 1.64
N GLN A 361 -35.97 -19.61 0.80
CA GLN A 361 -35.77 -20.96 0.30
C GLN A 361 -34.53 -21.04 -0.62
N CYS A 362 -34.30 -20.02 -1.46
CA CYS A 362 -33.11 -19.93 -2.31
C CYS A 362 -31.83 -19.84 -1.47
N LEU A 363 -31.79 -19.02 -0.41
CA LEU A 363 -30.65 -18.88 0.47
C LEU A 363 -30.32 -20.17 1.23
N ILE A 364 -31.35 -20.92 1.66
CA ILE A 364 -31.19 -22.19 2.35
C ILE A 364 -30.68 -23.27 1.41
N ASN A 365 -31.18 -23.29 0.16
CA ASN A 365 -30.84 -24.33 -0.81
C ASN A 365 -29.54 -24.10 -1.55
N THR A 366 -28.97 -22.88 -1.49
CA THR A 366 -27.70 -22.56 -2.16
C THR A 366 -26.55 -22.78 -1.20
N THR A 367 -25.53 -23.49 -1.65
CA THR A 367 -24.35 -23.82 -0.85
C THR A 367 -23.23 -22.79 -1.01
N ALA A 368 -22.33 -22.72 -0.03
CA ALA A 368 -21.12 -21.90 -0.09
C ALA A 368 -20.25 -22.19 -1.31
N ALA A 369 -20.18 -23.46 -1.74
CA ALA A 369 -19.43 -23.88 -2.93
C ALA A 369 -19.96 -23.23 -4.21
N ALA A 370 -21.26 -22.98 -4.30
CA ALA A 370 -21.87 -22.37 -5.50
C ALA A 370 -21.56 -20.88 -5.66
N VAL A 371 -21.22 -20.20 -4.56
CA VAL A 371 -21.05 -18.73 -4.52
C VAL A 371 -19.60 -18.31 -4.27
N MET A 372 -18.76 -19.18 -3.73
CA MET A 372 -17.39 -18.84 -3.39
C MET A 372 -16.55 -18.48 -4.62
N THR A 373 -15.68 -17.51 -4.47
CA THR A 373 -14.56 -17.32 -5.39
C THR A 373 -13.56 -18.44 -5.17
N THR A 374 -13.43 -19.34 -6.18
CA THR A 374 -12.47 -20.44 -6.17
C THR A 374 -11.05 -19.94 -6.44
N ASN A 375 -10.05 -20.72 -6.00
CA ASN A 375 -8.62 -20.40 -6.20
C ASN A 375 -8.26 -18.95 -5.78
N PRO A 376 -8.59 -18.52 -4.56
CA PRO A 376 -8.25 -17.19 -4.09
C PRO A 376 -6.73 -17.01 -4.09
N ILE A 377 -6.27 -15.78 -4.33
CA ILE A 377 -4.86 -15.45 -4.17
C ILE A 377 -4.51 -15.59 -2.69
N THR A 378 -3.59 -16.51 -2.37
CA THR A 378 -3.16 -16.83 -1.01
C THR A 378 -1.70 -16.44 -0.77
N ILE A 379 -1.30 -16.43 0.49
CA ILE A 379 0.10 -16.31 0.89
C ILE A 379 0.42 -17.35 1.96
N ARG A 380 1.66 -17.84 1.99
CA ARG A 380 2.09 -18.79 3.03
C ARG A 380 2.40 -18.07 4.33
N GLU A 381 2.13 -18.71 5.47
CA GLU A 381 2.48 -18.17 6.79
C GLU A 381 4.00 -17.92 6.95
N ALA A 382 4.84 -18.74 6.31
CA ALA A 382 6.30 -18.59 6.28
C ALA A 382 6.81 -17.51 5.31
N SER A 383 5.94 -16.90 4.50
CA SER A 383 6.34 -15.81 3.60
C SER A 383 6.64 -14.54 4.38
N LEU A 384 7.53 -13.70 3.84
CA LEU A 384 7.84 -12.42 4.43
C LEU A 384 6.65 -11.45 4.35
N ILE A 385 6.55 -10.55 5.30
CA ILE A 385 5.52 -9.49 5.30
C ILE A 385 5.58 -8.66 4.01
N GLU A 386 6.77 -8.42 3.49
CA GLU A 386 7.00 -7.69 2.24
C GLU A 386 6.34 -8.36 1.04
N ASP A 387 6.33 -9.68 1.00
CA ASP A 387 5.64 -10.43 -0.06
C ASP A 387 4.12 -10.22 0.01
N ALA A 388 3.56 -10.19 1.23
CA ALA A 388 2.15 -9.88 1.42
C ALA A 388 1.83 -8.45 0.95
N ILE A 389 2.67 -7.47 1.30
CA ILE A 389 2.50 -6.06 0.90
C ILE A 389 2.59 -5.93 -0.62
N ARG A 390 3.62 -6.55 -1.23
CA ARG A 390 3.81 -6.54 -2.69
C ARG A 390 2.60 -7.11 -3.40
N LEU A 391 2.16 -8.29 -2.99
CA LEU A 391 1.02 -8.99 -3.58
C LEU A 391 -0.28 -8.17 -3.44
N MET A 392 -0.50 -7.55 -2.27
CA MET A 392 -1.65 -6.67 -2.06
C MET A 392 -1.58 -5.38 -2.89
N ALA A 393 -0.38 -4.85 -3.12
CA ALA A 393 -0.20 -3.64 -3.93
C ALA A 393 -0.38 -3.93 -5.43
N GLU A 394 0.27 -4.98 -5.95
CA GLU A 394 0.22 -5.37 -7.35
C GLU A 394 -1.19 -5.81 -7.79
N LYS A 395 -1.84 -6.62 -6.98
CA LYS A 395 -3.18 -7.17 -7.27
C LYS A 395 -4.32 -6.30 -6.76
N ALA A 396 -4.04 -5.13 -6.18
CA ALA A 396 -5.01 -4.21 -5.57
C ALA A 396 -5.90 -4.86 -4.47
N ILE A 397 -5.42 -5.94 -3.83
CA ILE A 397 -6.15 -6.73 -2.83
C ILE A 397 -6.06 -6.07 -1.45
N LYS A 398 -7.12 -6.14 -0.66
CA LYS A 398 -7.18 -5.55 0.68
C LYS A 398 -6.88 -6.55 1.79
N ARG A 399 -7.11 -7.84 1.54
CA ARG A 399 -6.94 -8.96 2.47
C ARG A 399 -6.45 -10.18 1.70
N LEU A 400 -5.58 -10.98 2.32
CA LEU A 400 -5.06 -12.23 1.76
C LEU A 400 -5.36 -13.36 2.74
N PRO A 401 -5.96 -14.47 2.29
CA PRO A 401 -5.97 -15.72 3.03
C PRO A 401 -4.54 -16.23 3.20
N VAL A 402 -4.23 -16.69 4.40
CA VAL A 402 -2.94 -17.26 4.76
C VAL A 402 -3.10 -18.78 4.89
N VAL A 403 -2.19 -19.50 4.29
CA VAL A 403 -2.17 -20.97 4.30
C VAL A 403 -0.82 -21.51 4.77
N ASP A 404 -0.81 -22.73 5.32
CA ASP A 404 0.41 -23.47 5.61
C ASP A 404 0.98 -24.14 4.33
N ALA A 405 2.06 -24.93 4.48
CA ALA A 405 2.68 -25.64 3.38
C ALA A 405 1.75 -26.67 2.71
N GLY A 406 0.78 -27.21 3.45
CA GLY A 406 -0.25 -28.14 2.96
C GLY A 406 -1.48 -27.47 2.34
N GLY A 407 -1.53 -26.13 2.31
CA GLY A 407 -2.68 -25.38 1.81
C GLY A 407 -3.83 -25.26 2.83
N ARG A 408 -3.61 -25.61 4.10
CA ARG A 408 -4.61 -25.43 5.16
C ARG A 408 -4.72 -23.98 5.54
N PHE A 409 -5.95 -23.51 5.71
CA PHE A 409 -6.24 -22.14 6.10
C PHE A 409 -5.77 -21.88 7.54
N LYS A 410 -5.04 -20.76 7.71
CA LYS A 410 -4.48 -20.32 9.01
C LYS A 410 -5.09 -19.02 9.50
N GLY A 411 -5.68 -18.25 8.60
CA GLY A 411 -6.27 -16.97 8.92
C GLY A 411 -6.17 -15.97 7.79
N MET A 412 -6.41 -14.70 8.11
CA MET A 412 -6.40 -13.59 7.16
C MET A 412 -5.36 -12.53 7.55
N VAL A 413 -4.64 -12.01 6.58
CA VAL A 413 -3.83 -10.80 6.74
C VAL A 413 -4.48 -9.65 5.98
N SER A 414 -4.51 -8.47 6.60
CA SER A 414 -5.11 -7.26 6.01
C SER A 414 -4.07 -6.13 5.91
N ARG A 415 -4.35 -5.13 5.07
CA ARG A 415 -3.51 -3.92 5.02
C ARG A 415 -3.38 -3.25 6.40
N ASP A 416 -4.42 -3.31 7.22
CA ASP A 416 -4.43 -2.73 8.56
C ASP A 416 -3.49 -3.47 9.51
N SER A 417 -3.50 -4.83 9.48
CA SER A 417 -2.57 -5.64 10.27
C SER A 417 -1.12 -5.43 9.83
N LEU A 418 -0.87 -5.31 8.52
CA LEU A 418 0.45 -5.02 7.98
C LEU A 418 0.98 -3.65 8.41
N LEU A 419 0.16 -2.60 8.37
CA LEU A 419 0.55 -1.27 8.83
C LEU A 419 0.90 -1.25 10.31
N ARG A 420 0.05 -1.83 11.16
CA ARG A 420 0.28 -1.91 12.61
C ARG A 420 1.63 -2.57 12.95
N THR A 421 2.01 -3.61 12.21
CA THR A 421 3.23 -4.37 12.50
C THR A 421 4.48 -3.67 12.00
N GLY A 422 4.38 -2.93 10.90
CA GLY A 422 5.49 -2.16 10.34
C GLY A 422 5.92 -0.98 11.25
N PHE A 423 5.00 -0.49 12.09
CA PHE A 423 5.23 0.69 12.95
C PHE A 423 5.41 0.36 14.44
N LEU A 424 4.77 -0.70 14.94
CA LEU A 424 4.85 -1.08 16.37
C LEU A 424 6.11 -1.87 16.74
N GLY A 425 7.00 -2.16 15.80
CA GLY A 425 8.27 -2.85 16.04
C GLY A 425 9.44 -1.93 16.39
N ALA A 426 9.19 -0.67 16.74
CA ALA A 426 10.20 0.35 17.06
C ALA A 426 10.02 0.96 18.47
N ALA A 427 9.44 0.19 19.41
CA ALA A 427 9.49 0.51 20.84
C ALA A 427 10.54 -0.34 21.54
#